data_7c18d79f70bb7f09c20aad446a670921
#
_entry.id   7c18d79f70bb7f09c20aad446a670921
#
_cell.length_a   1.000
_cell.length_b   1.000
_cell.length_c   1.000
_cell.angle_alpha   90.00
_cell.angle_beta   90.00
_cell.angle_gamma   90.00
#
_symmetry.space_group_name_H-M   'P 1'
#
loop_
_entity.id
_entity.type
_entity.pdbx_description
1 polymer ?
#
loop_
_entity_poly.entity_id
_entity_poly.type
_entity_poly.pdbx_seq_one_letter_code
_entity_poly.pdbx_strand_id
1 'polypeptide(L)'
;TGLFQKTMLVILSVLLFFSGYVVFTGQVDTLHHYSITAQWKNLNIVHYQNSQYGNICVIENEGQYSFFLDGIPNLITPIPDIPSLEEFVHLPLLAHPEPANLLILSGGAGGMINEALKHPSIEAIEYAELDPLLLDLLRKFPTPLTEAELNDRRVKIQHVDGRLLLNKTQNKYDVIFVGIQEPSNLQANRFFTKEFFSLVKERLNKGGILVLGLPGSLTYVNEELRNLNSCIFNTLGSVFSHIRVIPGDGRNLFLSSDSREITQIDKMQIIERLSQRNIAAEVIVPWHIEKKLHPGWQDWFSRFLEGGSQKINSDFTPLGLFYNISHWNAVYAPSLRGIFNQLERINLRSVVLLFAVLLVLYFLFRPRHRPFPQAGITLSIITTGFAGMMFDLMIIFTFQSIYGYVFSWIGILVASFMAGAAFGAMLITTILGRINNYFKVFKKFELAIICFAIAFPFVFLALPTHPGSTEVFFLFKVLFLTLSFISGFLTGSQFPLANKLYLKKSRNLSQTAGLLYASDLLGGWFGGIAGAVVLLPVLGLTGTCLTVALLKLTSFAVVTTQHDRHLLGREI
;
A
#
# COMPACT_ATOMS: atom_id res chain seq x y z
N THR A 1 36.48 -22.57 24.79
CA THR A 1 35.37 -21.58 24.92
C THR A 1 35.86 -20.20 25.37
N GLY A 2 36.81 -20.13 26.32
CA GLY A 2 37.31 -18.84 26.84
C GLY A 2 38.09 -17.97 25.83
N LEU A 3 38.86 -18.55 24.92
CA LEU A 3 39.58 -17.79 23.90
C LEU A 3 38.63 -17.18 22.87
N PHE A 4 37.67 -17.96 22.39
CA PHE A 4 36.63 -17.49 21.46
C PHE A 4 35.80 -16.33 22.04
N GLN A 5 35.39 -16.43 23.31
CA GLN A 5 34.67 -15.35 23.98
C GLN A 5 35.50 -14.07 24.12
N LYS A 6 36.78 -14.18 24.47
CA LYS A 6 37.71 -13.04 24.55
C LYS A 6 37.90 -12.40 23.17
N THR A 7 38.10 -13.20 22.11
CA THR A 7 38.24 -12.68 20.76
C THR A 7 36.98 -11.95 20.29
N MET A 8 35.80 -12.54 20.54
CA MET A 8 34.51 -11.87 20.22
C MET A 8 34.34 -10.54 20.97
N LEU A 9 34.71 -10.50 22.24
CA LEU A 9 34.62 -9.29 23.06
C LEU A 9 35.54 -8.19 22.55
N VAL A 10 36.75 -8.54 22.13
CA VAL A 10 37.68 -7.61 21.51
C VAL A 10 37.14 -7.07 20.18
N ILE A 11 36.63 -7.96 19.31
CA ILE A 11 36.03 -7.56 18.02
C ILE A 11 34.84 -6.61 18.27
N LEU A 12 33.94 -6.95 19.19
CA LEU A 12 32.79 -6.11 19.53
C LEU A 12 33.23 -4.74 20.09
N SER A 13 34.27 -4.72 20.95
CA SER A 13 34.81 -3.46 21.48
C SER A 13 35.42 -2.60 20.38
N VAL A 14 36.20 -3.18 19.49
CA VAL A 14 36.79 -2.48 18.33
C VAL A 14 35.71 -1.92 17.42
N LEU A 15 34.67 -2.71 17.12
CA LEU A 15 33.53 -2.25 16.31
C LEU A 15 32.77 -1.11 16.99
N LEU A 16 32.59 -1.19 18.30
CA LEU A 16 31.90 -0.14 19.08
C LEU A 16 32.69 1.16 19.09
N PHE A 17 34.02 1.08 19.34
CA PHE A 17 34.92 2.22 19.29
C PHE A 17 35.01 2.82 17.88
N PHE A 18 35.11 1.99 16.84
CA PHE A 18 35.11 2.44 15.45
C PHE A 18 33.81 3.13 15.08
N SER A 19 32.65 2.54 15.43
CA SER A 19 31.33 3.16 15.20
C SER A 19 31.21 4.49 15.94
N GLY A 20 31.65 4.53 17.21
CA GLY A 20 31.70 5.77 17.99
C GLY A 20 32.59 6.82 17.31
N TYR A 21 33.80 6.45 16.90
CA TYR A 21 34.72 7.34 16.19
C TYR A 21 34.08 7.92 14.92
N VAL A 22 33.47 7.08 14.06
CA VAL A 22 32.81 7.49 12.82
C VAL A 22 31.66 8.48 13.09
N VAL A 23 30.87 8.23 14.14
CA VAL A 23 29.76 9.12 14.55
C VAL A 23 30.29 10.47 15.08
N PHE A 24 31.25 10.43 16.02
CA PHE A 24 31.77 11.66 16.67
C PHE A 24 32.64 12.52 15.76
N THR A 25 33.27 11.96 14.74
CA THR A 25 34.09 12.70 13.77
C THR A 25 33.31 13.22 12.56
N GLY A 26 31.99 12.99 12.48
CA GLY A 26 31.16 13.38 11.32
C GLY A 26 31.46 12.57 10.04
N GLN A 27 32.24 11.50 10.14
CA GLN A 27 32.54 10.63 8.99
C GLN A 27 31.30 9.89 8.46
N VAL A 28 30.22 9.81 9.28
CA VAL A 28 28.92 9.32 8.85
C VAL A 28 28.39 10.12 7.67
N ASP A 29 28.48 11.45 7.71
CA ASP A 29 28.02 12.32 6.64
C ASP A 29 28.84 12.12 5.36
N THR A 30 30.14 11.89 5.48
CA THR A 30 31.03 11.59 4.35
C THR A 30 30.66 10.26 3.71
N LEU A 31 30.42 9.21 4.51
CA LEU A 31 29.98 7.89 4.03
C LEU A 31 28.59 7.97 3.38
N HIS A 32 27.70 8.73 4.00
CA HIS A 32 26.36 8.97 3.47
C HIS A 32 26.43 9.67 2.11
N HIS A 33 27.21 10.75 2.02
CA HIS A 33 27.42 11.47 0.76
C HIS A 33 28.04 10.58 -0.33
N TYR A 34 29.02 9.76 0.04
CA TYR A 34 29.61 8.77 -0.89
C TYR A 34 28.57 7.76 -1.38
N SER A 35 27.74 7.25 -0.47
CA SER A 35 26.65 6.31 -0.80
C SER A 35 25.65 6.93 -1.78
N ILE A 36 25.23 8.18 -1.53
CA ILE A 36 24.32 8.93 -2.40
C ILE A 36 24.95 9.13 -3.79
N THR A 37 26.22 9.61 -3.82
CA THR A 37 26.92 9.82 -5.09
C THR A 37 27.10 8.53 -5.88
N ALA A 38 27.31 7.40 -5.19
CA ALA A 38 27.38 6.09 -5.85
C ALA A 38 26.02 5.62 -6.39
N GLN A 39 24.93 5.89 -5.68
CA GLN A 39 23.57 5.57 -6.10
C GLN A 39 23.16 6.37 -7.35
N TRP A 40 23.49 7.67 -7.35
CA TRP A 40 23.14 8.61 -8.41
C TRP A 40 24.31 8.90 -9.36
N LYS A 41 25.04 7.87 -9.71
CA LYS A 41 26.26 7.97 -10.50
C LYS A 41 26.02 8.73 -11.82
N ASN A 42 26.92 9.70 -12.10
CA ASN A 42 26.88 10.59 -13.28
C ASN A 42 25.75 11.64 -13.31
N LEU A 43 25.04 11.86 -12.20
CA LEU A 43 24.04 12.92 -12.10
C LEU A 43 24.52 14.00 -11.13
N ASN A 44 24.22 15.26 -11.44
CA ASN A 44 24.57 16.42 -10.61
C ASN A 44 23.53 16.60 -9.49
N ILE A 45 23.76 15.99 -8.33
CA ILE A 45 22.91 16.13 -7.17
C ILE A 45 23.17 17.47 -6.50
N VAL A 46 22.19 18.35 -6.50
CA VAL A 46 22.26 19.65 -5.83
C VAL A 46 21.62 19.62 -4.44
N HIS A 47 20.75 18.64 -4.17
CA HIS A 47 20.17 18.45 -2.85
C HIS A 47 19.69 17.02 -2.64
N TYR A 48 19.83 16.54 -1.37
CA TYR A 48 19.33 15.24 -0.94
C TYR A 48 18.86 15.35 0.51
N GLN A 49 17.60 15.05 0.77
CA GLN A 49 17.04 15.16 2.11
C GLN A 49 15.92 14.14 2.34
N ASN A 50 15.89 13.57 3.55
CA ASN A 50 14.81 12.73 4.01
C ASN A 50 13.73 13.58 4.69
N SER A 51 12.47 13.32 4.37
CA SER A 51 11.32 13.78 5.12
C SER A 51 10.75 12.63 5.97
N GLN A 52 9.67 12.91 6.69
CA GLN A 52 8.90 11.84 7.35
C GLN A 52 8.05 11.01 6.38
N TYR A 53 8.02 11.34 5.09
CA TYR A 53 7.21 10.69 4.06
C TYR A 53 8.05 9.96 3.02
N GLY A 54 9.34 10.24 2.94
CA GLY A 54 10.22 9.64 1.96
C GLY A 54 11.52 10.42 1.80
N ASN A 55 12.23 10.12 0.73
CA ASN A 55 13.45 10.77 0.35
C ASN A 55 13.21 11.70 -0.83
N ILE A 56 13.75 12.90 -0.80
CA ILE A 56 13.73 13.82 -1.94
C ILE A 56 15.17 14.10 -2.39
N CYS A 57 15.44 13.76 -3.66
CA CYS A 57 16.69 14.08 -4.34
C CYS A 57 16.41 15.10 -5.44
N VAL A 58 17.18 16.18 -5.47
CA VAL A 58 17.10 17.21 -6.51
C VAL A 58 18.36 17.14 -7.37
N ILE A 59 18.16 16.97 -8.66
CA ILE A 59 19.21 16.92 -9.67
C ILE A 59 19.07 18.16 -10.54
N GLU A 60 20.19 18.79 -10.83
CA GLU A 60 20.27 19.94 -11.74
C GLU A 60 21.02 19.55 -13.00
N ASN A 61 20.49 19.91 -14.15
CA ASN A 61 21.15 19.77 -15.43
C ASN A 61 20.78 20.94 -16.35
N GLU A 62 21.76 21.76 -16.71
CA GLU A 62 21.59 22.89 -17.63
C GLU A 62 20.44 23.86 -17.23
N GLY A 63 20.29 24.11 -15.92
CA GLY A 63 19.23 24.99 -15.37
C GLY A 63 17.87 24.31 -15.22
N GLN A 64 17.78 23.04 -15.54
CA GLN A 64 16.61 22.20 -15.31
C GLN A 64 16.76 21.44 -13.99
N TYR A 65 15.79 21.56 -13.12
CA TYR A 65 15.72 20.79 -11.87
C TYR A 65 14.77 19.61 -12.01
N SER A 66 15.25 18.43 -11.63
CA SER A 66 14.44 17.21 -11.54
C SER A 66 14.35 16.77 -10.08
N PHE A 67 13.13 16.69 -9.57
CA PHE A 67 12.83 16.23 -8.22
C PHE A 67 12.43 14.77 -8.24
N PHE A 68 13.18 13.95 -7.52
CA PHE A 68 12.92 12.53 -7.38
C PHE A 68 12.40 12.24 -5.97
N LEU A 69 11.27 11.58 -5.88
CA LEU A 69 10.71 11.09 -4.61
C LEU A 69 10.96 9.58 -4.53
N ASP A 70 11.69 9.15 -3.50
CA ASP A 70 12.10 7.74 -3.32
C ASP A 70 12.77 7.12 -4.57
N GLY A 71 13.54 7.94 -5.30
CA GLY A 71 14.25 7.51 -6.51
C GLY A 71 13.40 7.52 -7.79
N ILE A 72 12.12 7.92 -7.71
CA ILE A 72 11.22 8.01 -8.86
C ILE A 72 11.09 9.49 -9.30
N PRO A 73 11.26 9.83 -10.59
CA PRO A 73 11.06 11.18 -11.07
C PRO A 73 9.60 11.60 -10.82
N ASN A 74 9.43 12.73 -10.15
CA ASN A 74 8.10 13.23 -9.78
C ASN A 74 7.78 14.56 -10.48
N LEU A 75 8.73 15.49 -10.49
CA LEU A 75 8.55 16.83 -10.98
C LEU A 75 9.80 17.32 -11.70
N ILE A 76 9.61 18.02 -12.83
CA ILE A 76 10.67 18.62 -13.61
C ILE A 76 10.30 20.09 -13.86
N THR A 77 11.25 21.00 -13.65
CA THR A 77 11.04 22.46 -13.78
C THR A 77 12.33 23.15 -14.21
N PRO A 78 12.32 24.25 -15.02
CA PRO A 78 11.16 25.04 -15.45
C PRO A 78 10.40 24.48 -16.66
N ILE A 79 10.91 23.49 -17.35
CA ILE A 79 10.27 22.94 -18.57
C ILE A 79 9.75 21.52 -18.24
N PRO A 80 8.47 21.38 -17.86
CA PRO A 80 7.86 20.09 -17.59
C PRO A 80 7.49 19.34 -18.89
N ASP A 81 6.87 18.17 -18.76
CA ASP A 81 6.23 17.46 -19.88
C ASP A 81 4.94 18.21 -20.30
N ILE A 82 5.11 19.25 -21.12
CA ILE A 82 4.03 20.14 -21.56
C ILE A 82 2.87 19.36 -22.19
N PRO A 83 3.09 18.44 -23.16
CA PRO A 83 1.98 17.70 -23.76
C PRO A 83 1.12 16.95 -22.74
N SER A 84 1.76 16.24 -21.83
CA SER A 84 1.06 15.46 -20.79
C SER A 84 0.29 16.37 -19.82
N LEU A 85 0.87 17.50 -19.44
CA LEU A 85 0.24 18.47 -18.53
C LEU A 85 -0.94 19.18 -19.17
N GLU A 86 -0.77 19.71 -20.40
CA GLU A 86 -1.84 20.40 -21.10
C GLU A 86 -3.04 19.48 -21.37
N GLU A 87 -2.80 18.23 -21.79
CA GLU A 87 -3.89 17.24 -21.95
C GLU A 87 -4.60 16.98 -20.62
N PHE A 88 -3.83 16.79 -19.54
CA PHE A 88 -4.38 16.44 -18.22
C PHE A 88 -5.20 17.57 -17.61
N VAL A 89 -4.82 18.84 -17.88
CA VAL A 89 -5.46 20.01 -17.27
C VAL A 89 -6.54 20.59 -18.19
N HIS A 90 -6.21 20.89 -19.44
CA HIS A 90 -7.11 21.65 -20.30
C HIS A 90 -8.31 20.83 -20.78
N LEU A 91 -8.14 19.54 -21.13
CA LEU A 91 -9.26 18.75 -21.64
C LEU A 91 -10.40 18.63 -20.60
N PRO A 92 -10.14 18.34 -19.31
CA PRO A 92 -11.19 18.34 -18.30
C PRO A 92 -11.78 19.73 -18.00
N LEU A 93 -10.95 20.77 -17.93
CA LEU A 93 -11.43 22.14 -17.67
C LEU A 93 -12.28 22.67 -18.83
N LEU A 94 -11.93 22.32 -20.08
CA LEU A 94 -12.75 22.65 -21.25
C LEU A 94 -14.03 21.78 -21.32
N ALA A 95 -14.01 20.58 -20.76
CA ALA A 95 -15.22 19.76 -20.65
C ALA A 95 -16.23 20.37 -19.67
N HIS A 96 -15.80 21.02 -18.60
CA HIS A 96 -16.69 21.73 -17.68
C HIS A 96 -17.13 23.09 -18.26
N PRO A 97 -18.42 23.47 -18.18
CA PRO A 97 -18.91 24.73 -18.75
C PRO A 97 -18.18 25.95 -18.20
N GLU A 98 -18.05 26.06 -16.87
CA GLU A 98 -17.47 27.21 -16.19
C GLU A 98 -16.84 26.75 -14.86
N PRO A 99 -15.62 26.17 -14.89
CA PRO A 99 -14.95 25.74 -13.67
C PRO A 99 -14.42 26.97 -12.90
N ALA A 100 -14.78 27.12 -11.64
CA ALA A 100 -14.33 28.21 -10.76
C ALA A 100 -13.48 27.71 -9.60
N ASN A 101 -13.89 26.60 -8.95
CA ASN A 101 -13.26 26.07 -7.75
C ASN A 101 -12.63 24.72 -8.03
N LEU A 102 -11.32 24.64 -7.91
CA LEU A 102 -10.55 23.43 -8.17
C LEU A 102 -9.97 22.86 -6.87
N LEU A 103 -9.87 21.53 -6.81
CA LEU A 103 -9.06 20.82 -5.85
C LEU A 103 -8.02 19.97 -6.56
N ILE A 104 -6.77 20.11 -6.18
CA ILE A 104 -5.66 19.29 -6.68
C ILE A 104 -5.11 18.45 -5.53
N LEU A 105 -5.14 17.14 -5.71
CA LEU A 105 -4.68 16.17 -4.72
C LEU A 105 -3.33 15.60 -5.16
N SER A 106 -2.26 16.14 -4.60
CA SER A 106 -0.85 15.85 -4.92
C SER A 106 -0.44 16.19 -6.36
N GLY A 107 0.85 16.38 -6.60
CA GLY A 107 1.40 16.60 -7.95
C GLY A 107 0.93 17.89 -8.65
N GLY A 108 0.45 18.88 -7.91
CA GLY A 108 -0.04 20.13 -8.46
C GLY A 108 1.06 21.09 -8.92
N ALA A 109 2.16 21.13 -8.19
CA ALA A 109 3.29 21.99 -8.52
C ALA A 109 4.11 21.40 -9.69
N GLY A 110 4.77 22.27 -10.44
CA GLY A 110 5.58 21.90 -11.60
C GLY A 110 4.81 21.90 -12.92
N GLY A 111 3.81 22.79 -13.06
CA GLY A 111 3.12 23.09 -14.30
C GLY A 111 1.61 22.89 -14.25
N MET A 112 1.08 21.97 -13.44
CA MET A 112 -0.35 21.67 -13.41
C MET A 112 -1.18 22.88 -12.91
N ILE A 113 -0.74 23.51 -11.83
CA ILE A 113 -1.37 24.72 -11.30
C ILE A 113 -1.24 25.85 -12.32
N ASN A 114 -0.08 26.02 -12.95
CA ASN A 114 0.15 27.05 -13.94
C ASN A 114 -0.81 26.91 -15.15
N GLU A 115 -0.98 25.67 -15.66
CA GLU A 115 -1.93 25.44 -16.76
C GLU A 115 -3.38 25.69 -16.34
N ALA A 116 -3.76 25.34 -15.12
CA ALA A 116 -5.10 25.62 -14.58
C ALA A 116 -5.35 27.14 -14.46
N LEU A 117 -4.35 27.91 -14.02
CA LEU A 117 -4.44 29.36 -13.86
C LEU A 117 -4.61 30.13 -15.18
N LYS A 118 -4.31 29.52 -16.34
CA LYS A 118 -4.59 30.09 -17.66
C LYS A 118 -6.10 30.18 -17.97
N HIS A 119 -6.94 29.45 -17.26
CA HIS A 119 -8.40 29.54 -17.43
C HIS A 119 -8.94 30.74 -16.65
N PRO A 120 -9.56 31.72 -17.32
CA PRO A 120 -10.00 32.96 -16.70
C PRO A 120 -11.16 32.77 -15.71
N SER A 121 -11.91 31.67 -15.82
CA SER A 121 -13.01 31.34 -14.89
C SER A 121 -12.54 30.83 -13.53
N ILE A 122 -11.26 30.47 -13.38
CA ILE A 122 -10.73 29.91 -12.13
C ILE A 122 -10.58 31.00 -11.09
N GLU A 123 -11.34 30.87 -10.01
CA GLU A 123 -11.35 31.78 -8.85
C GLU A 123 -10.49 31.27 -7.70
N ALA A 124 -10.49 29.93 -7.47
CA ALA A 124 -9.73 29.31 -6.39
C ALA A 124 -9.22 27.92 -6.75
N ILE A 125 -7.96 27.67 -6.38
CA ILE A 125 -7.31 26.36 -6.44
C ILE A 125 -6.89 25.98 -5.03
N GLU A 126 -7.47 24.93 -4.48
CA GLU A 126 -6.99 24.33 -3.24
C GLU A 126 -6.04 23.17 -3.59
N TYR A 127 -4.78 23.26 -3.14
CA TYR A 127 -3.75 22.28 -3.42
C TYR A 127 -3.36 21.54 -2.15
N ALA A 128 -3.65 20.26 -2.09
CA ALA A 128 -3.26 19.38 -0.99
C ALA A 128 -1.95 18.66 -1.36
N GLU A 129 -0.87 19.00 -0.66
CA GLU A 129 0.41 18.31 -0.76
C GLU A 129 0.80 17.74 0.60
N LEU A 130 1.08 16.44 0.61
CA LEU A 130 1.35 15.72 1.85
C LEU A 130 2.71 16.08 2.44
N ASP A 131 3.74 16.16 1.59
CA ASP A 131 5.12 16.41 2.04
C ASP A 131 5.50 17.90 1.93
N PRO A 132 5.56 18.62 3.07
CA PRO A 132 5.98 20.01 3.08
C PRO A 132 7.37 20.23 2.49
N LEU A 133 8.27 19.24 2.66
CA LEU A 133 9.65 19.31 2.18
C LEU A 133 9.72 19.52 0.66
N LEU A 134 8.81 18.92 -0.11
CA LEU A 134 8.76 19.13 -1.56
C LEU A 134 8.60 20.61 -1.91
N LEU A 135 7.64 21.27 -1.25
CA LEU A 135 7.37 22.69 -1.50
C LEU A 135 8.47 23.62 -0.95
N ASP A 136 9.07 23.25 0.16
CA ASP A 136 10.24 23.99 0.70
C ASP A 136 11.44 23.88 -0.26
N LEU A 137 11.64 22.73 -0.88
CA LEU A 137 12.69 22.55 -1.88
C LEU A 137 12.37 23.28 -3.19
N LEU A 138 11.12 23.36 -3.62
CA LEU A 138 10.73 24.19 -4.77
C LEU A 138 10.98 25.68 -4.50
N ARG A 139 10.78 26.15 -3.27
CA ARG A 139 11.14 27.53 -2.88
C ARG A 139 12.65 27.72 -2.78
N LYS A 140 13.40 26.68 -2.41
CA LYS A 140 14.88 26.72 -2.35
C LYS A 140 15.53 26.72 -3.73
N PHE A 141 14.93 26.05 -4.70
CA PHE A 141 15.34 25.98 -6.11
C PHE A 141 14.26 26.61 -7.01
N PRO A 142 14.05 27.93 -6.91
CA PRO A 142 12.96 28.61 -7.58
C PRO A 142 13.18 28.64 -9.09
N THR A 143 12.08 28.50 -9.81
CA THR A 143 12.04 28.72 -11.27
C THR A 143 10.87 29.64 -11.60
N PRO A 144 10.85 30.31 -12.75
CA PRO A 144 9.73 31.18 -13.13
C PRO A 144 8.37 30.45 -13.07
N LEU A 145 8.34 29.16 -13.43
CA LEU A 145 7.15 28.32 -13.37
C LEU A 145 6.66 28.14 -11.92
N THR A 146 7.54 27.66 -11.04
CA THR A 146 7.16 27.34 -9.65
C THR A 146 6.86 28.59 -8.83
N GLU A 147 7.53 29.72 -9.11
CA GLU A 147 7.21 31.00 -8.48
C GLU A 147 5.83 31.52 -8.88
N ALA A 148 5.48 31.41 -10.16
CA ALA A 148 4.16 31.80 -10.64
C ALA A 148 3.04 30.95 -10.00
N GLU A 149 3.24 29.64 -9.88
CA GLU A 149 2.26 28.73 -9.28
C GLU A 149 2.06 28.96 -7.79
N LEU A 150 3.16 29.01 -7.04
CA LEU A 150 3.11 28.99 -5.57
C LEU A 150 2.77 30.35 -4.96
N ASN A 151 2.89 31.46 -5.72
CA ASN A 151 2.63 32.81 -5.25
C ASN A 151 1.32 33.41 -5.81
N ASP A 152 0.58 32.71 -6.69
CA ASP A 152 -0.71 33.21 -7.19
C ASP A 152 -1.74 33.25 -6.03
N ARG A 153 -2.42 34.37 -5.88
CA ARG A 153 -3.42 34.62 -4.82
C ARG A 153 -4.62 33.67 -4.84
N ARG A 154 -4.89 33.04 -5.98
CA ARG A 154 -5.96 32.05 -6.16
C ARG A 154 -5.57 30.68 -5.62
N VAL A 155 -4.29 30.44 -5.36
CA VAL A 155 -3.76 29.15 -4.93
C VAL A 155 -3.64 29.09 -3.40
N LYS A 156 -4.36 28.16 -2.80
CA LYS A 156 -4.27 27.88 -1.36
C LYS A 156 -3.64 26.51 -1.15
N ILE A 157 -2.42 26.51 -0.66
CA ILE A 157 -1.67 25.29 -0.37
C ILE A 157 -2.01 24.77 1.03
N GLN A 158 -2.23 23.45 1.14
CA GLN A 158 -2.45 22.76 2.41
C GLN A 158 -1.52 21.56 2.53
N HIS A 159 -0.75 21.52 3.62
CA HIS A 159 0.12 20.37 3.96
C HIS A 159 -0.70 19.31 4.69
N VAL A 160 -1.46 18.54 3.91
CA VAL A 160 -2.38 17.53 4.42
C VAL A 160 -2.56 16.40 3.42
N ASP A 161 -2.82 15.20 3.93
CA ASP A 161 -3.28 14.09 3.09
C ASP A 161 -4.58 14.48 2.37
N GLY A 162 -4.61 14.33 1.04
CA GLY A 162 -5.74 14.78 0.22
C GLY A 162 -7.07 14.11 0.58
N ARG A 163 -7.03 12.85 1.01
CA ARG A 163 -8.22 12.13 1.45
C ARG A 163 -8.71 12.64 2.82
N LEU A 164 -7.79 13.00 3.71
CA LEU A 164 -8.11 13.61 4.98
C LEU A 164 -8.67 15.02 4.81
N LEU A 165 -8.18 15.79 3.83
CA LEU A 165 -8.74 17.07 3.45
C LEU A 165 -10.21 16.93 3.02
N LEU A 166 -10.47 16.03 2.07
CA LEU A 166 -11.83 15.77 1.58
C LEU A 166 -12.81 15.37 2.69
N ASN A 167 -12.32 14.62 3.69
CA ASN A 167 -13.14 14.24 4.85
C ASN A 167 -13.51 15.44 5.74
N LYS A 168 -12.60 16.40 5.89
CA LYS A 168 -12.76 17.53 6.83
C LYS A 168 -13.41 18.75 6.19
N THR A 169 -13.15 18.99 4.90
CA THR A 169 -13.67 20.17 4.21
C THR A 169 -15.17 20.10 4.01
N GLN A 170 -15.83 21.26 4.06
CA GLN A 170 -17.21 21.44 3.62
C GLN A 170 -17.28 22.08 2.22
N ASN A 171 -16.11 22.46 1.66
CA ASN A 171 -16.03 23.05 0.34
C ASN A 171 -16.48 22.02 -0.72
N LYS A 172 -17.01 22.56 -1.80
CA LYS A 172 -17.33 21.80 -3.01
C LYS A 172 -16.57 22.35 -4.19
N TYR A 173 -16.26 21.47 -5.12
CA TYR A 173 -15.37 21.78 -6.23
C TYR A 173 -16.03 21.44 -7.57
N ASP A 174 -15.70 22.21 -8.59
CA ASP A 174 -16.15 21.97 -9.95
C ASP A 174 -15.29 20.91 -10.64
N VAL A 175 -13.99 20.89 -10.33
CA VAL A 175 -13.10 19.84 -10.81
C VAL A 175 -12.16 19.42 -9.68
N ILE A 176 -12.03 18.11 -9.48
CA ILE A 176 -11.06 17.51 -8.55
C ILE A 176 -10.06 16.72 -9.36
N PHE A 177 -8.80 17.12 -9.30
CA PHE A 177 -7.69 16.43 -9.95
C PHE A 177 -6.96 15.51 -8.97
N VAL A 178 -6.71 14.27 -9.38
CA VAL A 178 -5.81 13.34 -8.69
C VAL A 178 -4.49 13.32 -9.45
N GLY A 179 -3.48 14.01 -8.91
CA GLY A 179 -2.14 14.09 -9.53
C GLY A 179 -1.30 12.84 -9.35
N ILE A 180 -1.75 11.88 -8.52
CA ILE A 180 -1.13 10.55 -8.38
C ILE A 180 -1.39 9.76 -9.66
N GLN A 181 -0.30 9.29 -10.29
CA GLN A 181 -0.38 8.73 -11.65
C GLN A 181 -0.87 7.28 -11.70
N GLU A 182 -0.62 6.49 -10.65
CA GLU A 182 -0.95 5.07 -10.63
C GLU A 182 -1.00 4.51 -9.20
N PRO A 183 -1.70 3.40 -8.96
CA PRO A 183 -1.75 2.73 -7.65
C PRO A 183 -0.47 1.92 -7.40
N SER A 184 0.70 2.57 -7.35
CA SER A 184 2.04 1.94 -7.27
C SER A 184 2.35 1.29 -5.92
N ASN A 185 1.69 1.76 -4.86
CA ASN A 185 1.80 1.24 -3.50
C ASN A 185 0.46 1.37 -2.78
N LEU A 186 0.37 0.86 -1.55
CA LEU A 186 -0.88 0.90 -0.77
C LEU A 186 -1.38 2.33 -0.53
N GLN A 187 -0.47 3.27 -0.37
CA GLN A 187 -0.81 4.67 -0.14
C GLN A 187 -1.40 5.33 -1.39
N ALA A 188 -0.77 5.14 -2.55
CA ALA A 188 -1.28 5.63 -3.82
C ALA A 188 -2.62 4.95 -4.17
N ASN A 189 -2.75 3.64 -3.93
CA ASN A 189 -3.97 2.87 -4.23
C ASN A 189 -5.21 3.43 -3.52
N ARG A 190 -5.06 4.08 -2.36
CA ARG A 190 -6.19 4.70 -1.62
C ARG A 190 -6.92 5.78 -2.43
N PHE A 191 -6.28 6.36 -3.43
CA PHE A 191 -6.85 7.38 -4.32
C PHE A 191 -7.53 6.77 -5.56
N PHE A 192 -7.61 5.43 -5.63
CA PHE A 192 -8.23 4.69 -6.73
C PHE A 192 -9.32 3.72 -6.25
N THR A 193 -9.79 3.85 -5.00
CA THR A 193 -10.77 2.96 -4.38
C THR A 193 -12.19 3.48 -4.48
N LYS A 194 -13.15 2.57 -4.38
CA LYS A 194 -14.58 2.91 -4.36
C LYS A 194 -14.92 3.90 -3.26
N GLU A 195 -14.35 3.72 -2.07
CA GLU A 195 -14.59 4.57 -0.90
C GLU A 195 -14.07 5.98 -1.14
N PHE A 196 -12.90 6.11 -1.75
CA PHE A 196 -12.35 7.42 -2.13
C PHE A 196 -13.21 8.11 -3.19
N PHE A 197 -13.64 7.38 -4.21
CA PHE A 197 -14.50 7.96 -5.26
C PHE A 197 -15.85 8.40 -4.72
N SER A 198 -16.41 7.66 -3.74
CA SER A 198 -17.63 8.09 -3.06
C SER A 198 -17.43 9.39 -2.27
N LEU A 199 -16.30 9.52 -1.58
CA LEU A 199 -15.93 10.74 -0.86
C LEU A 199 -15.74 11.93 -1.82
N VAL A 200 -15.07 11.73 -2.94
CA VAL A 200 -14.92 12.75 -3.99
C VAL A 200 -16.28 13.19 -4.52
N LYS A 201 -17.17 12.25 -4.82
CA LYS A 201 -18.53 12.53 -5.30
C LYS A 201 -19.31 13.45 -4.36
N GLU A 202 -19.16 13.25 -3.04
CA GLU A 202 -19.81 14.11 -2.04
C GLU A 202 -19.26 15.55 -2.04
N ARG A 203 -18.05 15.77 -2.52
CA ARG A 203 -17.36 17.08 -2.57
C ARG A 203 -17.40 17.75 -3.93
N LEU A 204 -17.94 17.09 -4.94
CA LEU A 204 -18.20 17.72 -6.23
C LEU A 204 -19.47 18.57 -6.22
N ASN A 205 -19.42 19.68 -6.94
CA ASN A 205 -20.59 20.47 -7.31
C ASN A 205 -21.48 19.67 -8.29
N LYS A 206 -22.71 20.14 -8.50
CA LYS A 206 -23.57 19.57 -9.55
C LYS A 206 -22.92 19.76 -10.92
N GLY A 207 -22.67 18.65 -11.63
CA GLY A 207 -21.93 18.66 -12.89
C GLY A 207 -20.42 18.66 -12.73
N GLY A 208 -19.91 18.59 -11.50
CA GLY A 208 -18.48 18.55 -11.24
C GLY A 208 -17.81 17.28 -11.75
N ILE A 209 -16.51 17.35 -11.98
CA ILE A 209 -15.69 16.32 -12.65
C ILE A 209 -14.58 15.83 -11.73
N LEU A 210 -14.49 14.52 -11.55
CA LEU A 210 -13.28 13.87 -11.07
C LEU A 210 -12.35 13.55 -12.25
N VAL A 211 -11.08 13.92 -12.14
CA VAL A 211 -10.04 13.68 -13.13
C VAL A 211 -8.93 12.84 -12.53
N LEU A 212 -8.58 11.76 -13.21
CA LEU A 212 -7.41 10.93 -12.86
C LEU A 212 -6.75 10.36 -14.11
N GLY A 213 -5.48 10.02 -14.00
CA GLY A 213 -4.72 9.34 -15.03
C GLY A 213 -4.38 7.90 -14.63
N LEU A 214 -4.26 7.02 -15.62
CA LEU A 214 -3.70 5.68 -15.45
C LEU A 214 -2.71 5.40 -16.58
N PRO A 215 -1.74 4.50 -16.40
CA PRO A 215 -0.90 4.04 -17.49
C PRO A 215 -1.71 3.62 -18.70
N GLY A 216 -1.29 4.08 -19.88
CA GLY A 216 -1.97 3.83 -21.15
C GLY A 216 -0.98 3.60 -22.27
N SER A 217 -1.40 2.89 -23.31
CA SER A 217 -0.69 2.76 -24.57
C SER A 217 -1.67 2.55 -25.72
N LEU A 218 -1.45 3.23 -26.79
CA LEU A 218 -2.23 3.08 -28.05
C LEU A 218 -1.65 1.99 -28.95
N THR A 219 -0.41 1.57 -28.69
CA THR A 219 0.34 0.65 -29.56
C THR A 219 0.58 -0.70 -28.94
N TYR A 220 0.88 -0.76 -27.63
CA TYR A 220 1.17 -2.00 -26.91
C TYR A 220 0.19 -2.20 -25.75
N VAL A 221 -0.68 -3.18 -25.94
CA VAL A 221 -1.71 -3.52 -24.97
C VAL A 221 -1.51 -4.94 -24.48
N ASN A 222 -1.05 -5.10 -23.24
CA ASN A 222 -0.99 -6.39 -22.57
C ASN A 222 -2.23 -6.61 -21.69
N GLU A 223 -2.44 -7.85 -21.26
CA GLU A 223 -3.56 -8.26 -20.42
C GLU A 223 -3.54 -7.55 -19.06
N GLU A 224 -2.35 -7.34 -18.50
CA GLU A 224 -2.14 -6.74 -17.20
C GLU A 224 -2.54 -5.25 -17.20
N LEU A 225 -2.16 -4.51 -18.25
CA LEU A 225 -2.57 -3.11 -18.44
C LEU A 225 -4.09 -3.00 -18.64
N ARG A 226 -4.67 -3.94 -19.39
CA ARG A 226 -6.12 -4.06 -19.54
C ARG A 226 -6.81 -4.28 -18.20
N ASN A 227 -6.33 -5.23 -17.41
CA ASN A 227 -6.92 -5.56 -16.11
C ASN A 227 -6.84 -4.38 -15.12
N LEU A 228 -5.73 -3.63 -15.11
CA LEU A 228 -5.58 -2.41 -14.32
C LEU A 228 -6.64 -1.37 -14.70
N ASN A 229 -6.71 -1.02 -15.99
CA ASN A 229 -7.63 -0.01 -16.49
C ASN A 229 -9.10 -0.45 -16.32
N SER A 230 -9.42 -1.72 -16.59
CA SER A 230 -10.77 -2.27 -16.40
C SER A 230 -11.20 -2.25 -14.94
N CYS A 231 -10.31 -2.63 -14.02
CA CYS A 231 -10.60 -2.61 -12.59
C CYS A 231 -10.95 -1.20 -12.10
N ILE A 232 -10.15 -0.19 -12.48
CA ILE A 232 -10.41 1.19 -12.05
C ILE A 232 -11.62 1.77 -12.78
N PHE A 233 -11.83 1.46 -14.07
CA PHE A 233 -13.04 1.86 -14.80
C PHE A 233 -14.29 1.32 -14.13
N ASN A 234 -14.33 0.04 -13.78
CA ASN A 234 -15.46 -0.57 -13.08
C ASN A 234 -15.64 0.00 -11.66
N THR A 235 -14.54 0.35 -10.99
CA THR A 235 -14.58 1.01 -9.67
C THR A 235 -15.22 2.38 -9.77
N LEU A 236 -14.82 3.20 -10.75
CA LEU A 236 -15.46 4.49 -11.05
C LEU A 236 -16.94 4.32 -11.40
N GLY A 237 -17.29 3.36 -12.28
CA GLY A 237 -18.65 3.05 -12.69
C GLY A 237 -19.56 2.55 -11.55
N SER A 238 -18.99 2.05 -10.46
CA SER A 238 -19.74 1.70 -9.26
C SER A 238 -20.19 2.92 -8.44
N VAL A 239 -19.65 4.11 -8.75
CA VAL A 239 -19.89 5.36 -8.00
C VAL A 239 -20.48 6.45 -8.89
N PHE A 240 -19.89 6.68 -10.07
CA PHE A 240 -20.31 7.72 -11.01
C PHE A 240 -21.18 7.16 -12.12
N SER A 241 -22.19 7.94 -12.53
CA SER A 241 -23.12 7.55 -13.60
C SER A 241 -22.52 7.64 -14.99
N HIS A 242 -21.53 8.51 -15.18
CA HIS A 242 -20.91 8.78 -16.48
C HIS A 242 -19.39 8.82 -16.35
N ILE A 243 -18.70 8.09 -17.24
CA ILE A 243 -17.26 8.07 -17.35
C ILE A 243 -16.90 8.28 -18.81
N ARG A 244 -15.99 9.19 -19.07
CA ARG A 244 -15.35 9.37 -20.36
C ARG A 244 -13.87 9.08 -20.20
N VAL A 245 -13.31 8.29 -21.12
CA VAL A 245 -11.88 8.05 -21.15
C VAL A 245 -11.31 8.63 -22.43
N ILE A 246 -10.21 9.36 -22.30
CA ILE A 246 -9.44 9.85 -23.45
C ILE A 246 -8.16 9.02 -23.47
N PRO A 247 -8.04 8.04 -24.39
CA PRO A 247 -6.87 7.19 -24.48
C PRO A 247 -5.64 7.95 -24.92
N GLY A 248 -4.47 7.57 -24.40
CA GLY A 248 -3.20 8.17 -24.77
C GLY A 248 -2.01 7.22 -24.61
N ASP A 249 -0.91 7.53 -25.29
CA ASP A 249 0.36 6.89 -25.04
C ASP A 249 0.97 7.48 -23.77
N GLY A 250 1.40 6.59 -22.85
CA GLY A 250 1.85 6.95 -21.52
C GLY A 250 0.71 7.07 -20.51
N ARG A 251 -0.40 7.75 -20.83
CA ARG A 251 -1.51 7.99 -19.90
C ARG A 251 -2.88 7.94 -20.56
N ASN A 252 -3.79 7.15 -19.99
CA ASN A 252 -5.23 7.25 -20.24
C ASN A 252 -5.83 8.24 -19.25
N LEU A 253 -6.60 9.22 -19.75
CA LEU A 253 -7.25 10.25 -18.92
C LEU A 253 -8.71 9.86 -18.68
N PHE A 254 -9.09 9.75 -17.40
CA PHE A 254 -10.43 9.41 -16.95
C PHE A 254 -11.14 10.65 -16.41
N LEU A 255 -12.30 10.94 -16.94
CA LEU A 255 -13.22 11.99 -16.49
C LEU A 255 -14.50 11.31 -15.99
N SER A 256 -14.85 11.53 -14.73
CA SER A 256 -16.02 10.90 -14.12
C SER A 256 -16.94 11.95 -13.48
N SER A 257 -18.24 11.83 -13.72
CA SER A 257 -19.27 12.73 -13.19
C SER A 257 -20.64 12.08 -13.17
N ASP A 258 -21.58 12.69 -12.46
CA ASP A 258 -23.00 12.33 -12.56
C ASP A 258 -23.73 13.11 -13.67
N SER A 259 -23.08 14.07 -14.32
CA SER A 259 -23.63 14.80 -15.47
C SER A 259 -23.34 14.11 -16.78
N ARG A 260 -24.34 14.02 -17.65
CA ARG A 260 -24.19 13.54 -19.02
C ARG A 260 -23.31 14.44 -19.89
N GLU A 261 -23.15 15.69 -19.54
CA GLU A 261 -22.40 16.69 -20.34
C GLU A 261 -20.98 16.24 -20.63
N ILE A 262 -20.32 15.50 -19.71
CA ILE A 262 -18.97 14.97 -19.92
C ILE A 262 -18.89 13.98 -21.09
N THR A 263 -19.87 13.08 -21.18
CA THR A 263 -19.88 12.05 -22.22
C THR A 263 -20.42 12.55 -23.54
N GLN A 264 -21.27 13.58 -23.50
CA GLN A 264 -21.97 14.16 -24.66
C GLN A 264 -21.25 15.39 -25.23
N ILE A 265 -20.26 15.95 -24.51
CA ILE A 265 -19.54 17.11 -25.01
C ILE A 265 -18.85 16.77 -26.35
N ASP A 266 -19.22 17.52 -27.38
CA ASP A 266 -18.61 17.39 -28.69
C ASP A 266 -17.26 18.12 -28.76
N LYS A 267 -16.38 17.62 -29.63
CA LYS A 267 -15.09 18.25 -29.92
C LYS A 267 -15.21 19.72 -30.31
N MET A 268 -16.26 20.08 -31.07
CA MET A 268 -16.51 21.46 -31.48
C MET A 268 -16.79 22.38 -30.30
N GLN A 269 -17.55 21.94 -29.31
CA GLN A 269 -17.79 22.69 -28.08
C GLN A 269 -16.50 22.92 -27.27
N ILE A 270 -15.60 21.94 -27.22
CA ILE A 270 -14.31 22.08 -26.54
C ILE A 270 -13.42 23.08 -27.30
N ILE A 271 -13.39 23.03 -28.64
CA ILE A 271 -12.64 23.98 -29.49
C ILE A 271 -13.20 25.41 -29.33
N GLU A 272 -14.51 25.53 -29.30
CA GLU A 272 -15.18 26.81 -29.07
C GLU A 272 -14.81 27.40 -27.72
N ARG A 273 -14.91 26.60 -26.63
CA ARG A 273 -14.51 27.02 -25.27
C ARG A 273 -13.03 27.39 -25.19
N LEU A 274 -12.15 26.64 -25.86
CA LEU A 274 -10.72 26.96 -25.95
C LEU A 274 -10.52 28.36 -26.52
N SER A 275 -11.20 28.66 -27.64
CA SER A 275 -11.14 29.96 -28.28
C SER A 275 -11.76 31.08 -27.44
N GLN A 276 -12.97 30.86 -26.88
CA GLN A 276 -13.66 31.84 -26.05
C GLN A 276 -12.89 32.21 -24.77
N ARG A 277 -12.19 31.25 -24.16
CA ARG A 277 -11.38 31.49 -22.97
C ARG A 277 -10.00 32.04 -23.27
N ASN A 278 -9.63 32.14 -24.56
CA ASN A 278 -8.34 32.65 -25.04
C ASN A 278 -7.14 32.00 -24.32
N ILE A 279 -7.13 30.67 -24.24
CA ILE A 279 -6.12 29.91 -23.50
C ILE A 279 -4.88 29.77 -24.38
N ALA A 280 -3.73 30.23 -23.89
CA ALA A 280 -2.45 30.05 -24.54
C ALA A 280 -1.91 28.62 -24.22
N ALA A 281 -2.16 27.69 -25.14
CA ALA A 281 -1.67 26.31 -25.06
C ALA A 281 -0.74 26.04 -26.27
N GLU A 282 0.29 25.21 -26.05
CA GLU A 282 1.24 24.84 -27.11
C GLU A 282 0.76 23.59 -27.88
N VAL A 283 0.15 22.64 -27.21
CA VAL A 283 -0.25 21.35 -27.78
C VAL A 283 -1.76 21.24 -27.91
N ILE A 284 -2.54 21.78 -26.96
CA ILE A 284 -4.00 21.76 -27.01
C ILE A 284 -4.51 22.81 -28.03
N VAL A 285 -4.42 22.44 -29.29
CA VAL A 285 -4.91 23.20 -30.44
C VAL A 285 -6.07 22.47 -31.13
N PRO A 286 -6.91 23.11 -31.96
CA PRO A 286 -8.10 22.49 -32.55
C PRO A 286 -7.87 21.11 -33.16
N TRP A 287 -6.84 20.93 -33.98
CA TRP A 287 -6.56 19.65 -34.63
C TRP A 287 -6.17 18.56 -33.64
N HIS A 288 -5.49 18.90 -32.53
CA HIS A 288 -5.12 17.95 -31.48
C HIS A 288 -6.36 17.48 -30.71
N ILE A 289 -7.28 18.42 -30.41
CA ILE A 289 -8.58 18.10 -29.77
C ILE A 289 -9.40 17.18 -30.68
N GLU A 290 -9.48 17.47 -31.98
CA GLU A 290 -10.19 16.63 -32.96
C GLU A 290 -9.63 15.21 -33.00
N LYS A 291 -8.31 15.06 -32.99
CA LYS A 291 -7.63 13.78 -32.98
C LYS A 291 -7.90 13.02 -31.67
N LYS A 292 -7.73 13.68 -30.52
CA LYS A 292 -7.88 13.04 -29.19
C LYS A 292 -9.32 12.67 -28.87
N LEU A 293 -10.29 13.46 -29.33
CA LEU A 293 -11.70 13.23 -29.07
C LEU A 293 -12.42 12.53 -30.24
N HIS A 294 -11.68 11.97 -31.18
CA HIS A 294 -12.26 11.21 -32.27
C HIS A 294 -13.08 10.02 -31.74
N PRO A 295 -14.33 9.81 -32.18
CA PRO A 295 -15.22 8.74 -31.67
C PRO A 295 -14.58 7.35 -31.71
N GLY A 296 -13.75 7.07 -32.71
CA GLY A 296 -13.04 5.80 -32.84
C GLY A 296 -12.15 5.45 -31.63
N TRP A 297 -11.69 6.44 -30.85
CA TRP A 297 -10.94 6.18 -29.64
C TRP A 297 -11.81 5.66 -28.50
N GLN A 298 -13.08 6.09 -28.43
CA GLN A 298 -14.03 5.56 -27.44
C GLN A 298 -14.37 4.10 -27.76
N ASP A 299 -14.62 3.79 -29.05
CA ASP A 299 -14.87 2.43 -29.51
C ASP A 299 -13.63 1.54 -29.30
N TRP A 300 -12.44 2.06 -29.58
CA TRP A 300 -11.19 1.36 -29.33
C TRP A 300 -11.01 1.06 -27.86
N PHE A 301 -11.22 2.05 -26.98
CA PHE A 301 -11.07 1.86 -25.53
C PHE A 301 -12.09 0.88 -24.97
N SER A 302 -13.33 0.93 -25.44
CA SER A 302 -14.37 -0.04 -25.03
C SER A 302 -13.96 -1.46 -25.38
N ARG A 303 -13.47 -1.69 -26.61
CA ARG A 303 -12.92 -2.99 -27.03
C ARG A 303 -11.66 -3.37 -26.26
N PHE A 304 -10.83 -2.41 -25.91
CA PHE A 304 -9.66 -2.64 -25.08
C PHE A 304 -10.03 -3.18 -23.69
N LEU A 305 -11.13 -2.71 -23.09
CA LEU A 305 -11.62 -3.18 -21.81
C LEU A 305 -12.30 -4.55 -21.88
N GLU A 306 -12.70 -5.01 -23.07
CA GLU A 306 -13.34 -6.32 -23.25
C GLU A 306 -12.43 -7.46 -22.78
N GLY A 307 -12.99 -8.35 -21.94
CA GLY A 307 -12.22 -9.44 -21.33
C GLY A 307 -11.29 -9.03 -20.18
N GLY A 308 -11.28 -7.76 -19.79
CA GLY A 308 -10.56 -7.30 -18.62
C GLY A 308 -11.26 -7.62 -17.29
N SER A 309 -10.58 -7.31 -16.18
CA SER A 309 -11.09 -7.59 -14.84
C SER A 309 -12.39 -6.86 -14.54
N GLN A 310 -13.40 -7.60 -14.08
CA GLN A 310 -14.69 -7.05 -13.60
C GLN A 310 -14.68 -6.73 -12.09
N LYS A 311 -13.54 -6.91 -11.43
CA LYS A 311 -13.41 -6.69 -9.99
C LYS A 311 -13.34 -5.20 -9.67
N ILE A 312 -13.76 -4.83 -8.45
CA ILE A 312 -13.75 -3.46 -7.95
C ILE A 312 -12.61 -3.29 -6.95
N ASN A 313 -11.85 -2.21 -7.10
CA ASN A 313 -10.81 -1.82 -6.17
C ASN A 313 -11.43 -1.15 -4.94
N SER A 314 -11.11 -1.63 -3.74
CA SER A 314 -11.62 -1.08 -2.47
C SER A 314 -10.49 -0.92 -1.45
N ASP A 315 -10.74 -0.16 -0.39
CA ASP A 315 -9.75 0.09 0.68
C ASP A 315 -9.22 -1.20 1.30
N PHE A 316 -10.08 -2.21 1.46
CA PHE A 316 -9.70 -3.49 2.06
C PHE A 316 -9.44 -4.62 1.06
N THR A 317 -9.53 -4.32 -0.23
CA THR A 317 -9.15 -5.24 -1.31
C THR A 317 -8.44 -4.44 -2.40
N PRO A 318 -7.15 -4.15 -2.24
CA PRO A 318 -6.40 -3.23 -3.08
C PRO A 318 -5.97 -3.87 -4.41
N LEU A 319 -6.95 -4.24 -5.24
CA LEU A 319 -6.73 -4.90 -6.54
C LEU A 319 -6.01 -3.99 -7.53
N GLY A 320 -6.22 -2.66 -7.44
CA GLY A 320 -5.49 -1.71 -8.26
C GLY A 320 -3.98 -1.85 -8.09
N LEU A 321 -3.52 -1.99 -6.84
CA LEU A 321 -2.12 -2.26 -6.53
C LEU A 321 -1.63 -3.58 -7.15
N PHE A 322 -2.42 -4.66 -6.99
CA PHE A 322 -2.06 -5.98 -7.55
C PHE A 322 -1.89 -5.90 -9.08
N TYR A 323 -2.85 -5.29 -9.78
CA TYR A 323 -2.77 -5.15 -11.24
C TYR A 323 -1.65 -4.24 -11.69
N ASN A 324 -1.34 -3.18 -10.93
CA ASN A 324 -0.21 -2.32 -11.23
C ASN A 324 1.13 -3.06 -11.07
N ILE A 325 1.32 -3.80 -9.97
CA ILE A 325 2.50 -4.65 -9.77
C ILE A 325 2.59 -5.70 -10.89
N SER A 326 1.48 -6.34 -11.26
CA SER A 326 1.43 -7.32 -12.34
C SER A 326 1.84 -6.70 -13.69
N HIS A 327 1.36 -5.48 -14.00
CA HIS A 327 1.71 -4.74 -15.21
C HIS A 327 3.22 -4.47 -15.28
N TRP A 328 3.80 -3.88 -14.23
CA TRP A 328 5.23 -3.58 -14.20
C TRP A 328 6.10 -4.86 -14.22
N ASN A 329 5.66 -5.95 -13.58
CA ASN A 329 6.34 -7.23 -13.71
C ASN A 329 6.29 -7.76 -15.15
N ALA A 330 5.17 -7.62 -15.85
CA ALA A 330 5.07 -8.05 -17.24
C ALA A 330 6.03 -7.26 -18.16
N VAL A 331 6.33 -6.00 -17.82
CA VAL A 331 7.27 -5.15 -18.57
C VAL A 331 8.72 -5.47 -18.22
N TYR A 332 9.08 -5.50 -16.91
CA TYR A 332 10.47 -5.60 -16.47
C TYR A 332 10.94 -7.02 -16.14
N ALA A 333 10.04 -7.94 -15.83
CA ALA A 333 10.33 -9.33 -15.47
C ALA A 333 9.34 -10.31 -16.13
N PRO A 334 9.31 -10.42 -17.48
CA PRO A 334 8.30 -11.21 -18.22
C PRO A 334 8.24 -12.69 -17.80
N SER A 335 9.32 -13.23 -17.25
CA SER A 335 9.38 -14.62 -16.74
C SER A 335 8.43 -14.87 -15.56
N LEU A 336 8.09 -13.84 -14.79
CA LEU A 336 7.18 -13.92 -13.65
C LEU A 336 5.69 -13.75 -14.04
N ARG A 337 5.40 -13.35 -15.27
CA ARG A 337 4.04 -13.08 -15.77
C ARG A 337 3.09 -14.26 -15.53
N GLY A 338 3.54 -15.48 -15.83
CA GLY A 338 2.73 -16.68 -15.62
C GLY A 338 2.34 -16.92 -14.16
N ILE A 339 3.20 -16.52 -13.23
CA ILE A 339 2.93 -16.60 -11.78
C ILE A 339 1.83 -15.60 -11.40
N PHE A 340 1.94 -14.35 -11.81
CA PHE A 340 0.92 -13.33 -11.50
C PHE A 340 -0.45 -13.68 -12.06
N ASN A 341 -0.53 -14.22 -13.28
CA ASN A 341 -1.78 -14.68 -13.89
C ASN A 341 -2.43 -15.85 -13.12
N GLN A 342 -1.62 -16.73 -12.49
CA GLN A 342 -2.15 -17.78 -11.62
C GLN A 342 -2.61 -17.20 -10.27
N LEU A 343 -1.85 -16.24 -9.70
CA LEU A 343 -2.17 -15.60 -8.43
C LEU A 343 -3.51 -14.83 -8.51
N GLU A 344 -3.81 -14.19 -9.62
CA GLU A 344 -5.08 -13.50 -9.85
C GLU A 344 -6.31 -14.42 -9.73
N ARG A 345 -6.15 -15.69 -10.08
CA ARG A 345 -7.22 -16.71 -10.04
C ARG A 345 -7.49 -17.23 -8.64
N ILE A 346 -6.61 -16.94 -7.67
CA ILE A 346 -6.81 -17.34 -6.29
C ILE A 346 -8.03 -16.62 -5.74
N ASN A 347 -8.95 -17.40 -5.19
CA ASN A 347 -10.11 -16.88 -4.48
C ASN A 347 -10.29 -17.65 -3.16
N LEU A 348 -11.13 -17.12 -2.27
CA LEU A 348 -11.34 -17.73 -0.96
C LEU A 348 -11.82 -19.19 -1.05
N ARG A 349 -12.61 -19.54 -2.07
CA ARG A 349 -13.08 -20.93 -2.26
C ARG A 349 -11.92 -21.88 -2.56
N SER A 350 -10.97 -21.47 -3.41
CA SER A 350 -9.79 -22.30 -3.72
C SER A 350 -8.89 -22.46 -2.48
N VAL A 351 -8.76 -21.43 -1.64
CA VAL A 351 -8.02 -21.52 -0.37
C VAL A 351 -8.70 -22.49 0.60
N VAL A 352 -10.01 -22.38 0.79
CA VAL A 352 -10.78 -23.30 1.65
C VAL A 352 -10.64 -24.74 1.16
N LEU A 353 -10.78 -24.96 -0.17
CA LEU A 353 -10.62 -26.29 -0.77
C LEU A 353 -9.21 -26.84 -0.55
N LEU A 354 -8.18 -26.03 -0.73
CA LEU A 354 -6.79 -26.43 -0.47
C LEU A 354 -6.61 -26.93 0.98
N PHE A 355 -7.06 -26.15 1.98
CA PHE A 355 -6.95 -26.54 3.36
C PHE A 355 -7.81 -27.77 3.71
N ALA A 356 -9.00 -27.88 3.12
CA ALA A 356 -9.83 -29.08 3.29
C ALA A 356 -9.13 -30.32 2.73
N VAL A 357 -8.57 -30.24 1.53
CA VAL A 357 -7.80 -31.34 0.91
C VAL A 357 -6.58 -31.69 1.76
N LEU A 358 -5.81 -30.70 2.21
CA LEU A 358 -4.65 -30.94 3.07
C LEU A 358 -5.03 -31.64 4.39
N LEU A 359 -6.13 -31.24 5.01
CA LEU A 359 -6.67 -31.92 6.20
C LEU A 359 -7.08 -33.36 5.90
N VAL A 360 -7.81 -33.59 4.80
CA VAL A 360 -8.23 -34.95 4.39
C VAL A 360 -7.00 -35.82 4.14
N LEU A 361 -6.03 -35.33 3.36
CA LEU A 361 -4.78 -36.06 3.11
C LEU A 361 -4.02 -36.34 4.41
N TYR A 362 -3.95 -35.38 5.32
CA TYR A 362 -3.34 -35.61 6.63
C TYR A 362 -4.05 -36.74 7.39
N PHE A 363 -5.39 -36.76 7.43
CA PHE A 363 -6.14 -37.83 8.13
C PHE A 363 -6.03 -39.18 7.44
N LEU A 364 -5.94 -39.23 6.09
CA LEU A 364 -5.78 -40.48 5.33
C LEU A 364 -4.38 -41.07 5.47
N PHE A 365 -3.34 -40.24 5.33
CA PHE A 365 -1.94 -40.70 5.26
C PHE A 365 -1.20 -40.63 6.60
N ARG A 366 -1.84 -40.14 7.66
CA ARG A 366 -1.19 -40.05 8.97
C ARG A 366 -0.69 -41.43 9.44
N PRO A 367 0.58 -41.53 9.90
CA PRO A 367 1.14 -42.81 10.40
C PRO A 367 0.34 -43.34 11.59
N ARG A 368 -0.18 -44.55 11.47
CA ARG A 368 -0.97 -45.19 12.56
C ARG A 368 -0.09 -45.58 13.75
N HIS A 369 1.19 -45.87 13.56
CA HIS A 369 2.06 -46.51 14.53
C HIS A 369 3.17 -45.63 15.12
N ARG A 370 3.39 -44.41 14.64
CA ARG A 370 4.41 -43.51 15.19
C ARG A 370 3.84 -42.09 15.38
N PRO A 371 3.38 -41.75 16.59
CA PRO A 371 3.04 -40.37 16.86
C PRO A 371 4.33 -39.52 16.87
N PHE A 372 4.44 -38.53 16.02
CA PHE A 372 5.48 -37.49 16.03
C PHE A 372 4.91 -36.19 16.63
N PRO A 373 4.68 -36.14 17.96
CA PRO A 373 4.11 -34.92 18.57
C PRO A 373 5.04 -33.70 18.39
N GLN A 374 6.32 -33.93 18.16
CA GLN A 374 7.29 -32.88 17.84
C GLN A 374 7.01 -32.20 16.50
N ALA A 375 6.65 -32.96 15.45
CA ALA A 375 6.30 -32.40 14.15
C ALA A 375 5.05 -31.50 14.21
N GLY A 376 4.05 -31.88 15.02
CA GLY A 376 2.86 -31.06 15.24
C GLY A 376 3.18 -29.73 15.95
N ILE A 377 4.07 -29.76 16.96
CA ILE A 377 4.50 -28.55 17.66
C ILE A 377 5.30 -27.66 16.71
N THR A 378 6.21 -28.23 15.92
CA THR A 378 6.99 -27.48 14.91
C THR A 378 6.07 -26.83 13.88
N LEU A 379 5.09 -27.57 13.33
CA LEU A 379 4.10 -27.02 12.41
C LEU A 379 3.29 -25.88 13.05
N SER A 380 2.90 -26.06 14.32
CA SER A 380 2.18 -25.01 15.04
C SER A 380 3.01 -23.73 15.18
N ILE A 381 4.30 -23.83 15.45
CA ILE A 381 5.17 -22.65 15.53
C ILE A 381 5.38 -22.00 14.15
N ILE A 382 5.56 -22.78 13.07
CA ILE A 382 5.61 -22.22 11.70
C ILE A 382 4.33 -21.43 11.41
N THR A 383 3.17 -22.01 11.70
CA THR A 383 1.88 -21.32 11.46
C THR A 383 1.66 -20.14 12.41
N THR A 384 2.30 -20.12 13.58
CA THR A 384 2.25 -18.98 14.51
C THR A 384 3.11 -17.83 14.01
N GLY A 385 4.34 -18.11 13.54
CA GLY A 385 5.17 -17.10 12.90
C GLY A 385 4.49 -16.50 11.67
N PHE A 386 3.87 -17.34 10.83
CA PHE A 386 3.04 -16.88 9.70
C PHE A 386 1.90 -15.97 10.18
N ALA A 387 1.12 -16.40 11.18
CA ALA A 387 0.00 -15.63 11.70
C ALA A 387 0.45 -14.30 12.33
N GLY A 388 1.55 -14.29 13.08
CA GLY A 388 2.12 -13.09 13.68
C GLY A 388 2.48 -12.03 12.64
N MET A 389 3.22 -12.44 11.61
CA MET A 389 3.59 -11.55 10.50
C MET A 389 2.37 -11.06 9.72
N MET A 390 1.39 -11.94 9.51
CA MET A 390 0.14 -11.55 8.85
C MET A 390 -0.66 -10.53 9.65
N PHE A 391 -0.78 -10.69 10.98
CA PHE A 391 -1.48 -9.72 11.82
C PHE A 391 -0.79 -8.35 11.79
N ASP A 392 0.53 -8.31 11.88
CA ASP A 392 1.30 -7.08 11.82
C ASP A 392 1.07 -6.37 10.48
N LEU A 393 1.20 -7.09 9.35
CA LEU A 393 0.91 -6.55 8.02
C LEU A 393 -0.54 -6.06 7.86
N MET A 394 -1.52 -6.82 8.36
CA MET A 394 -2.94 -6.43 8.27
C MET A 394 -3.25 -5.19 9.10
N ILE A 395 -2.64 -5.05 10.28
CA ILE A 395 -2.79 -3.87 11.14
C ILE A 395 -2.19 -2.64 10.47
N ILE A 396 -0.96 -2.75 9.96
CA ILE A 396 -0.28 -1.67 9.22
C ILE A 396 -1.09 -1.29 7.98
N PHE A 397 -1.51 -2.26 7.18
CA PHE A 397 -2.33 -2.05 6.00
C PHE A 397 -3.63 -1.31 6.30
N THR A 398 -4.36 -1.76 7.31
CA THR A 398 -5.63 -1.14 7.69
C THR A 398 -5.42 0.27 8.25
N PHE A 399 -4.37 0.46 9.04
CA PHE A 399 -3.97 1.77 9.54
C PHE A 399 -3.68 2.74 8.39
N GLN A 400 -2.88 2.31 7.41
CA GLN A 400 -2.55 3.12 6.23
C GLN A 400 -3.79 3.41 5.37
N SER A 401 -4.69 2.45 5.20
CA SER A 401 -5.92 2.65 4.42
C SER A 401 -6.84 3.72 5.02
N ILE A 402 -6.94 3.79 6.36
CA ILE A 402 -7.82 4.73 7.07
C ILE A 402 -7.14 6.08 7.28
N TYR A 403 -5.89 6.11 7.75
CA TYR A 403 -5.21 7.32 8.23
C TYR A 403 -4.22 7.94 7.26
N GLY A 404 -3.81 7.18 6.21
CA GLY A 404 -2.72 7.60 5.34
C GLY A 404 -1.35 7.25 5.92
N TYR A 405 -0.35 7.86 5.32
CA TYR A 405 1.02 7.48 5.56
C TYR A 405 1.67 8.34 6.65
N VAL A 406 2.16 7.69 7.70
CA VAL A 406 3.09 8.29 8.65
C VAL A 406 4.09 7.21 9.05
N PHE A 407 5.33 7.26 8.56
CA PHE A 407 6.37 6.27 8.87
C PHE A 407 6.56 6.04 10.37
N SER A 408 6.50 7.11 11.16
CA SER A 408 6.63 7.03 12.62
C SER A 408 5.57 6.12 13.25
N TRP A 409 4.33 6.12 12.73
CA TRP A 409 3.25 5.27 13.23
C TRP A 409 3.44 3.80 12.88
N ILE A 410 3.98 3.51 11.69
CA ILE A 410 4.34 2.13 11.31
C ILE A 410 5.38 1.60 12.31
N GLY A 411 6.43 2.38 12.59
CA GLY A 411 7.43 2.00 13.58
C GLY A 411 6.84 1.76 14.98
N ILE A 412 5.89 2.60 15.41
CA ILE A 412 5.21 2.45 16.70
C ILE A 412 4.31 1.20 16.73
N LEU A 413 3.61 0.89 15.64
CA LEU A 413 2.79 -0.34 15.52
C LEU A 413 3.66 -1.60 15.61
N VAL A 414 4.76 -1.65 14.85
CA VAL A 414 5.72 -2.76 14.92
C VAL A 414 6.34 -2.87 16.32
N ALA A 415 6.71 -1.74 16.94
CA ALA A 415 7.22 -1.72 18.30
C ALA A 415 6.18 -2.24 19.31
N SER A 416 4.90 -1.89 19.13
CA SER A 416 3.81 -2.39 19.97
C SER A 416 3.63 -3.91 19.84
N PHE A 417 3.70 -4.44 18.60
CA PHE A 417 3.68 -5.88 18.34
C PHE A 417 4.84 -6.59 19.05
N MET A 418 6.06 -6.08 18.89
CA MET A 418 7.25 -6.65 19.52
C MET A 418 7.18 -6.58 21.05
N ALA A 419 6.68 -5.48 21.61
CA ALA A 419 6.45 -5.36 23.05
C ALA A 419 5.43 -6.39 23.54
N GLY A 420 4.33 -6.59 22.80
CA GLY A 420 3.35 -7.63 23.09
C GLY A 420 3.98 -9.03 23.08
N ALA A 421 4.76 -9.35 22.05
CA ALA A 421 5.43 -10.65 21.91
C ALA A 421 6.43 -10.91 23.05
N ALA A 422 7.24 -9.90 23.39
CA ALA A 422 8.17 -9.98 24.51
C ALA A 422 7.45 -10.17 25.84
N PHE A 423 6.41 -9.39 26.10
CA PHE A 423 5.62 -9.48 27.32
C PHE A 423 4.90 -10.84 27.45
N GLY A 424 4.32 -11.35 26.36
CA GLY A 424 3.69 -12.66 26.32
C GLY A 424 4.66 -13.79 26.63
N ALA A 425 5.84 -13.78 25.97
CA ALA A 425 6.89 -14.76 26.21
C ALA A 425 7.41 -14.71 27.67
N MET A 426 7.64 -13.51 28.19
CA MET A 426 8.13 -13.30 29.55
C MET A 426 7.10 -13.76 30.61
N LEU A 427 5.83 -13.38 30.42
CA LEU A 427 4.74 -13.78 31.33
C LEU A 427 4.60 -15.29 31.39
N ILE A 428 4.54 -15.95 30.22
CA ILE A 428 4.42 -17.43 30.20
C ILE A 428 5.65 -18.09 30.80
N THR A 429 6.84 -17.58 30.57
CA THR A 429 8.09 -18.12 31.13
C THR A 429 8.08 -18.04 32.67
N THR A 430 7.63 -16.92 33.26
CA THR A 430 7.56 -16.73 34.71
C THR A 430 6.53 -17.64 35.35
N ILE A 431 5.39 -17.88 34.74
CA ILE A 431 4.33 -18.74 35.30
C ILE A 431 4.48 -20.21 34.88
N LEU A 432 5.49 -20.55 34.04
CA LEU A 432 5.65 -21.89 33.48
C LEU A 432 5.69 -22.98 34.55
N GLY A 433 6.34 -22.73 35.70
CA GLY A 433 6.39 -23.65 36.84
C GLY A 433 5.05 -23.91 37.54
N ARG A 434 4.06 -23.02 37.36
CA ARG A 434 2.72 -23.12 37.97
C ARG A 434 1.69 -23.76 37.03
N ILE A 435 2.08 -24.05 35.80
CA ILE A 435 1.17 -24.63 34.79
C ILE A 435 1.17 -26.17 34.97
N ASN A 436 0.04 -26.73 35.37
CA ASN A 436 -0.13 -28.18 35.54
C ASN A 436 -0.18 -28.92 34.17
N ASN A 437 -0.79 -28.32 33.14
CA ASN A 437 -0.95 -28.94 31.84
C ASN A 437 -0.56 -27.97 30.71
N TYR A 438 0.71 -28.03 30.28
CA TYR A 438 1.27 -27.19 29.21
C TYR A 438 0.53 -27.34 27.88
N PHE A 439 0.09 -28.58 27.57
CA PHE A 439 -0.60 -28.87 26.32
C PHE A 439 -2.00 -28.23 26.27
N LYS A 440 -2.72 -28.24 27.38
CA LYS A 440 -4.03 -27.60 27.48
C LYS A 440 -3.90 -26.08 27.32
N VAL A 441 -2.87 -25.46 27.89
CA VAL A 441 -2.61 -24.03 27.75
C VAL A 441 -2.17 -23.71 26.32
N PHE A 442 -1.32 -24.52 25.72
CA PHE A 442 -0.89 -24.37 24.32
C PHE A 442 -2.09 -24.40 23.35
N LYS A 443 -3.02 -25.36 23.53
CA LYS A 443 -4.27 -25.40 22.73
C LYS A 443 -5.15 -24.16 22.92
N LYS A 444 -5.19 -23.59 24.13
CA LYS A 444 -5.94 -22.36 24.37
C LYS A 444 -5.36 -21.17 23.58
N PHE A 445 -4.03 -21.04 23.46
CA PHE A 445 -3.41 -20.02 22.65
C PHE A 445 -3.64 -20.25 21.15
N GLU A 446 -3.58 -21.51 20.66
CA GLU A 446 -3.98 -21.84 19.30
C GLU A 446 -5.40 -21.34 18.99
N LEU A 447 -6.34 -21.67 19.88
CA LEU A 447 -7.74 -21.26 19.73
C LEU A 447 -7.89 -19.72 19.82
N ALA A 448 -7.16 -19.08 20.72
CA ALA A 448 -7.18 -17.62 20.86
C ALA A 448 -6.70 -16.91 19.59
N ILE A 449 -5.66 -17.43 18.92
CA ILE A 449 -5.18 -16.89 17.63
C ILE A 449 -6.23 -17.08 16.54
N ILE A 450 -6.91 -18.24 16.50
CA ILE A 450 -8.01 -18.49 15.55
C ILE A 450 -9.16 -17.50 15.80
N CYS A 451 -9.58 -17.34 17.05
CA CYS A 451 -10.63 -16.39 17.42
C CYS A 451 -10.24 -14.94 17.08
N PHE A 452 -8.99 -14.55 17.34
CA PHE A 452 -8.47 -13.24 16.98
C PHE A 452 -8.52 -13.02 15.46
N ALA A 453 -8.07 -14.00 14.66
CA ALA A 453 -8.11 -13.91 13.20
C ALA A 453 -9.55 -13.76 12.66
N ILE A 454 -10.52 -14.46 13.26
CA ILE A 454 -11.94 -14.36 12.87
C ILE A 454 -12.55 -13.02 13.31
N ALA A 455 -12.23 -12.57 14.53
CA ALA A 455 -12.80 -11.33 15.09
C ALA A 455 -12.23 -10.06 14.40
N PHE A 456 -10.99 -10.13 13.93
CA PHE A 456 -10.24 -8.98 13.39
C PHE A 456 -10.99 -8.21 12.29
N PRO A 457 -11.52 -8.81 11.20
CA PRO A 457 -12.25 -8.07 10.17
C PRO A 457 -13.51 -7.39 10.70
N PHE A 458 -14.21 -7.96 11.69
CA PHE A 458 -15.41 -7.37 12.25
C PHE A 458 -15.12 -6.09 13.03
N VAL A 459 -13.96 -6.01 13.69
CA VAL A 459 -13.53 -4.79 14.38
C VAL A 459 -13.42 -3.64 13.38
N PHE A 460 -12.84 -3.87 12.21
CA PHE A 460 -12.64 -2.82 11.20
C PHE A 460 -13.89 -2.50 10.40
N LEU A 461 -14.75 -3.48 10.14
CA LEU A 461 -16.05 -3.24 9.50
C LEU A 461 -16.99 -2.39 10.39
N ALA A 462 -16.79 -2.44 11.71
CA ALA A 462 -17.56 -1.64 12.67
C ALA A 462 -17.01 -0.22 12.84
N LEU A 463 -15.79 0.08 12.32
CA LEU A 463 -15.20 1.41 12.42
C LEU A 463 -15.82 2.34 11.36
N PRO A 464 -16.17 3.59 11.74
CA PRO A 464 -16.58 4.58 10.75
C PRO A 464 -15.42 4.85 9.78
N THR A 465 -15.73 4.86 8.51
CA THR A 465 -14.77 5.17 7.44
C THR A 465 -14.23 6.60 7.53
N HIS A 466 -14.92 7.46 8.29
CA HIS A 466 -14.61 8.89 8.45
C HIS A 466 -14.66 9.28 9.94
N PRO A 467 -13.52 9.37 10.63
CA PRO A 467 -13.49 9.87 12.00
C PRO A 467 -13.79 11.36 12.02
N GLY A 468 -15.02 11.70 12.42
CA GLY A 468 -15.53 13.08 12.40
C GLY A 468 -14.94 14.02 13.45
N SER A 469 -14.27 13.52 14.49
CA SER A 469 -13.69 14.34 15.57
C SER A 469 -12.29 13.90 15.93
N THR A 470 -11.51 14.82 16.50
CA THR A 470 -10.12 14.57 16.97
C THR A 470 -10.08 13.49 18.05
N GLU A 471 -11.11 13.40 18.89
CA GLU A 471 -11.21 12.40 19.96
C GLU A 471 -11.39 11.00 19.41
N VAL A 472 -12.26 10.82 18.42
CA VAL A 472 -12.45 9.54 17.71
C VAL A 472 -11.17 9.12 17.00
N PHE A 473 -10.46 10.06 16.40
CA PHE A 473 -9.18 9.84 15.77
C PHE A 473 -8.12 9.31 16.76
N PHE A 474 -8.06 9.88 17.96
CA PHE A 474 -7.15 9.41 19.02
C PHE A 474 -7.53 8.02 19.52
N LEU A 475 -8.82 7.76 19.74
CA LEU A 475 -9.31 6.45 20.18
C LEU A 475 -8.93 5.33 19.21
N PHE A 476 -9.01 5.60 17.92
CA PHE A 476 -8.59 4.62 16.91
C PHE A 476 -7.10 4.33 16.93
N LYS A 477 -6.25 5.35 17.13
CA LYS A 477 -4.80 5.13 17.28
C LYS A 477 -4.52 4.19 18.45
N VAL A 478 -5.17 4.40 19.60
CA VAL A 478 -5.05 3.52 20.76
C VAL A 478 -5.56 2.12 20.45
N LEU A 479 -6.66 1.98 19.72
CA LEU A 479 -7.20 0.69 19.30
C LEU A 479 -6.18 -0.09 18.43
N PHE A 480 -5.57 0.56 17.42
CA PHE A 480 -4.57 -0.09 16.57
C PHE A 480 -3.35 -0.55 17.36
N LEU A 481 -2.84 0.26 18.30
CA LEU A 481 -1.74 -0.11 19.17
C LEU A 481 -2.13 -1.30 20.07
N THR A 482 -3.34 -1.31 20.60
CA THR A 482 -3.84 -2.40 21.44
C THR A 482 -3.97 -3.69 20.65
N LEU A 483 -4.51 -3.65 19.43
CA LEU A 483 -4.62 -4.82 18.56
C LEU A 483 -3.25 -5.37 18.17
N SER A 484 -2.29 -4.49 17.87
CA SER A 484 -0.91 -4.86 17.58
C SER A 484 -0.26 -5.53 18.78
N PHE A 485 -0.41 -4.96 19.98
CA PHE A 485 0.09 -5.55 21.22
C PHE A 485 -0.52 -6.92 21.50
N ILE A 486 -1.85 -7.07 21.38
CA ILE A 486 -2.56 -8.34 21.61
C ILE A 486 -2.10 -9.40 20.61
N SER A 487 -1.95 -9.08 19.34
CA SER A 487 -1.49 -10.02 18.32
C SER A 487 -0.07 -10.52 18.62
N GLY A 488 0.84 -9.62 19.00
CA GLY A 488 2.17 -9.96 19.46
C GLY A 488 2.14 -10.83 20.73
N PHE A 489 1.33 -10.44 21.72
CA PHE A 489 1.17 -11.20 22.97
C PHE A 489 0.73 -12.65 22.72
N LEU A 490 -0.27 -12.86 21.87
CA LEU A 490 -0.77 -14.19 21.55
C LEU A 490 0.30 -15.07 20.87
N THR A 491 1.02 -14.52 19.91
CA THR A 491 2.06 -15.24 19.17
C THR A 491 3.29 -15.51 20.03
N GLY A 492 3.78 -14.50 20.76
CA GLY A 492 4.94 -14.63 21.64
C GLY A 492 4.73 -15.59 22.81
N SER A 493 3.50 -15.70 23.33
CA SER A 493 3.16 -16.61 24.44
C SER A 493 3.28 -18.09 24.08
N GLN A 494 3.17 -18.45 22.81
CA GLN A 494 3.25 -19.86 22.40
C GLN A 494 4.68 -20.41 22.42
N PHE A 495 5.70 -19.59 22.20
CA PHE A 495 7.07 -20.05 22.06
C PHE A 495 7.64 -20.75 23.34
N PRO A 496 7.51 -20.19 24.57
CA PRO A 496 7.95 -20.88 25.77
C PRO A 496 7.22 -22.20 26.02
N LEU A 497 5.92 -22.26 25.74
CA LEU A 497 5.13 -23.49 25.86
C LEU A 497 5.57 -24.56 24.88
N ALA A 498 5.81 -24.18 23.63
CA ALA A 498 6.32 -25.09 22.60
C ALA A 498 7.69 -25.67 22.98
N ASN A 499 8.62 -24.85 23.45
CA ASN A 499 9.93 -25.28 23.94
C ASN A 499 9.77 -26.31 25.06
N LYS A 500 8.91 -26.04 26.06
CA LYS A 500 8.69 -26.95 27.17
C LYS A 500 8.07 -28.29 26.73
N LEU A 501 7.12 -28.24 25.80
CA LEU A 501 6.48 -29.45 25.26
C LEU A 501 7.44 -30.27 24.40
N TYR A 502 8.27 -29.64 23.61
CA TYR A 502 9.24 -30.29 22.75
C TYR A 502 10.37 -30.96 23.56
N LEU A 503 10.87 -30.28 24.62
CA LEU A 503 11.92 -30.74 25.49
C LEU A 503 11.53 -31.98 26.32
N LYS A 504 10.25 -32.28 26.52
CA LYS A 504 9.82 -33.54 27.19
C LYS A 504 10.35 -34.78 26.47
N LYS A 505 10.71 -34.71 25.21
CA LYS A 505 11.24 -35.82 24.39
C LYS A 505 12.66 -35.62 23.88
N SER A 506 13.12 -34.36 23.74
CA SER A 506 14.49 -34.01 23.31
C SER A 506 15.29 -33.61 24.53
N ARG A 507 16.50 -34.19 24.72
CA ARG A 507 17.39 -33.84 25.83
C ARG A 507 18.28 -32.63 25.57
N ASN A 508 18.30 -32.10 24.32
CA ASN A 508 19.16 -31.00 23.94
C ASN A 508 18.37 -29.68 23.83
N LEU A 509 18.53 -28.81 24.85
CA LEU A 509 17.85 -27.52 24.94
C LEU A 509 18.22 -26.59 23.79
N SER A 510 19.52 -26.47 23.47
CA SER A 510 20.01 -25.56 22.44
C SER A 510 19.47 -25.92 21.06
N GLN A 511 19.51 -27.21 20.71
CA GLN A 511 19.00 -27.71 19.44
C GLN A 511 17.48 -27.51 19.30
N THR A 512 16.74 -27.74 20.39
CA THR A 512 15.28 -27.55 20.41
C THR A 512 14.91 -26.09 20.22
N ALA A 513 15.52 -25.18 20.98
CA ALA A 513 15.27 -23.76 20.88
C ALA A 513 15.64 -23.21 19.50
N GLY A 514 16.79 -23.64 18.95
CA GLY A 514 17.22 -23.26 17.61
C GLY A 514 16.24 -23.71 16.51
N LEU A 515 15.77 -24.98 16.57
CA LEU A 515 14.81 -25.49 15.59
C LEU A 515 13.47 -24.76 15.65
N LEU A 516 12.92 -24.53 16.83
CA LEU A 516 11.63 -23.83 16.98
C LEU A 516 11.75 -22.35 16.58
N TYR A 517 12.87 -21.70 16.90
CA TYR A 517 13.15 -20.33 16.45
C TYR A 517 13.25 -20.24 14.94
N ALA A 518 14.01 -21.14 14.31
CA ALA A 518 14.08 -21.22 12.84
C ALA A 518 12.70 -21.47 12.20
N SER A 519 11.88 -22.31 12.82
CA SER A 519 10.52 -22.60 12.38
C SER A 519 9.61 -21.36 12.43
N ASP A 520 9.69 -20.57 13.48
CA ASP A 520 8.96 -19.32 13.65
C ASP A 520 9.36 -18.30 12.58
N LEU A 521 10.67 -18.10 12.39
CA LEU A 521 11.21 -17.21 11.36
C LEU A 521 10.80 -17.63 9.94
N LEU A 522 10.84 -18.94 9.62
CA LEU A 522 10.39 -19.45 8.32
C LEU A 522 8.89 -19.17 8.10
N GLY A 523 8.08 -19.36 9.15
CA GLY A 523 6.67 -19.01 9.11
C GLY A 523 6.46 -17.53 8.83
N GLY A 524 7.16 -16.66 9.57
CA GLY A 524 7.11 -15.20 9.38
C GLY A 524 7.58 -14.76 8.00
N TRP A 525 8.68 -15.31 7.51
CA TRP A 525 9.20 -15.03 6.16
C TRP A 525 8.17 -15.37 5.08
N PHE A 526 7.59 -16.57 5.16
CA PHE A 526 6.57 -16.98 4.19
C PHE A 526 5.29 -16.15 4.31
N GLY A 527 4.90 -15.80 5.55
CA GLY A 527 3.77 -14.90 5.83
C GLY A 527 3.98 -13.51 5.23
N GLY A 528 5.19 -12.95 5.36
CA GLY A 528 5.54 -11.65 4.79
C GLY A 528 5.38 -11.63 3.27
N ILE A 529 5.97 -12.58 2.57
CA ILE A 529 5.89 -12.64 1.10
C ILE A 529 4.46 -12.91 0.63
N ALA A 530 3.84 -13.98 1.16
CA ALA A 530 2.49 -14.35 0.75
C ALA A 530 1.47 -13.26 1.09
N GLY A 531 1.62 -12.61 2.24
CA GLY A 531 0.74 -11.55 2.71
C GLY A 531 0.80 -10.29 1.86
N ALA A 532 2.00 -9.76 1.66
CA ALA A 532 2.17 -8.50 0.95
C ALA A 532 1.86 -8.58 -0.54
N VAL A 533 2.23 -9.70 -1.19
CA VAL A 533 2.14 -9.84 -2.65
C VAL A 533 0.79 -10.43 -3.11
N VAL A 534 0.19 -11.33 -2.31
CA VAL A 534 -0.94 -12.14 -2.77
C VAL A 534 -2.16 -12.00 -1.87
N LEU A 535 -2.02 -12.33 -0.58
CA LEU A 535 -3.20 -12.50 0.26
C LEU A 535 -3.94 -11.19 0.46
N LEU A 536 -3.24 -10.12 0.87
CA LEU A 536 -3.85 -8.80 1.07
C LEU A 536 -4.34 -8.19 -0.25
N PRO A 537 -3.54 -8.12 -1.35
CA PRO A 537 -4.03 -7.50 -2.57
C PRO A 537 -5.15 -8.29 -3.28
N VAL A 538 -5.10 -9.62 -3.29
CA VAL A 538 -6.03 -10.46 -4.07
C VAL A 538 -7.27 -10.88 -3.25
N LEU A 539 -7.07 -11.34 -2.00
CA LEU A 539 -8.17 -11.81 -1.15
C LEU A 539 -8.74 -10.71 -0.24
N GLY A 540 -8.03 -9.60 -0.14
CA GLY A 540 -8.38 -8.50 0.77
C GLY A 540 -8.20 -8.87 2.24
N LEU A 541 -8.54 -7.92 3.11
CA LEU A 541 -8.40 -8.07 4.56
C LEU A 541 -9.17 -9.29 5.10
N THR A 542 -10.46 -9.40 4.76
CA THR A 542 -11.33 -10.48 5.25
C THR A 542 -10.87 -11.85 4.77
N GLY A 543 -10.54 -11.98 3.48
CA GLY A 543 -10.05 -13.25 2.91
C GLY A 543 -8.73 -13.68 3.52
N THR A 544 -7.85 -12.73 3.80
CA THR A 544 -6.57 -12.96 4.47
C THR A 544 -6.75 -13.44 5.91
N CYS A 545 -7.63 -12.79 6.68
CA CYS A 545 -7.97 -13.22 8.04
C CYS A 545 -8.52 -14.64 8.09
N LEU A 546 -9.42 -14.98 7.17
CA LEU A 546 -9.97 -16.33 7.07
C LEU A 546 -8.89 -17.36 6.66
N THR A 547 -7.95 -16.98 5.80
CA THR A 547 -6.81 -17.83 5.43
C THR A 547 -5.92 -18.13 6.66
N VAL A 548 -5.61 -17.12 7.48
CA VAL A 548 -4.87 -17.29 8.73
C VAL A 548 -5.65 -18.20 9.71
N ALA A 549 -6.96 -17.98 9.85
CA ALA A 549 -7.81 -18.81 10.71
C ALA A 549 -7.83 -20.28 10.25
N LEU A 550 -7.96 -20.53 8.95
CA LEU A 550 -7.93 -21.88 8.36
C LEU A 550 -6.57 -22.56 8.55
N LEU A 551 -5.47 -21.84 8.34
CA LEU A 551 -4.11 -22.33 8.57
C LEU A 551 -3.92 -22.73 10.03
N LYS A 552 -4.35 -21.89 10.97
CA LYS A 552 -4.27 -22.17 12.41
C LYS A 552 -5.23 -23.29 12.83
N LEU A 553 -6.39 -23.41 12.23
CA LEU A 553 -7.32 -24.52 12.46
C LEU A 553 -6.72 -25.86 12.03
N THR A 554 -6.03 -25.92 10.88
CA THR A 554 -5.32 -27.13 10.43
C THR A 554 -4.20 -27.49 11.40
N SER A 555 -3.41 -26.53 11.85
CA SER A 555 -2.38 -26.71 12.86
C SER A 555 -2.97 -27.23 14.18
N PHE A 556 -4.04 -26.64 14.67
CA PHE A 556 -4.76 -27.07 15.88
C PHE A 556 -5.26 -28.52 15.77
N ALA A 557 -5.84 -28.90 14.63
CA ALA A 557 -6.30 -30.26 14.40
C ALA A 557 -5.13 -31.27 14.42
N VAL A 558 -4.00 -30.93 13.77
CA VAL A 558 -2.80 -31.77 13.78
C VAL A 558 -2.25 -31.94 15.18
N VAL A 559 -2.08 -30.86 15.93
CA VAL A 559 -1.53 -30.89 17.30
C VAL A 559 -2.43 -31.71 18.23
N THR A 560 -3.75 -31.53 18.17
CA THR A 560 -4.70 -32.21 19.04
C THR A 560 -4.70 -33.74 18.79
N THR A 561 -4.79 -34.14 17.51
CA THR A 561 -4.85 -35.57 17.16
C THR A 561 -3.56 -36.35 17.44
N GLN A 562 -2.43 -35.70 17.43
CA GLN A 562 -1.15 -36.32 17.77
C GLN A 562 -0.97 -36.51 19.28
N HIS A 563 -1.53 -35.63 20.10
CA HIS A 563 -1.44 -35.72 21.57
C HIS A 563 -2.35 -36.80 22.16
N ASP A 564 -3.61 -36.84 21.72
CA ASP A 564 -4.59 -37.81 22.27
C ASP A 564 -4.13 -39.25 22.05
N ARG A 565 -3.49 -39.55 20.92
CA ARG A 565 -2.89 -40.86 20.66
C ARG A 565 -1.67 -41.20 21.53
N HIS A 566 -0.91 -40.19 21.93
CA HIS A 566 0.22 -40.41 22.82
C HIS A 566 -0.24 -40.83 24.24
N LEU A 567 -1.41 -40.39 24.64
CA LEU A 567 -2.02 -40.83 25.91
C LEU A 567 -2.55 -42.26 25.79
N LEU A 568 -3.27 -42.58 24.71
CA LEU A 568 -3.80 -43.94 24.45
C LEU A 568 -2.71 -45.00 24.28
N GLY A 569 -1.54 -44.65 23.68
CA GLY A 569 -0.41 -45.60 23.56
C GLY A 569 0.45 -45.75 24.81
N ARG A 570 0.12 -45.09 25.94
CA ARG A 570 0.72 -45.31 27.28
C ARG A 570 -0.12 -46.20 28.17
N GLU A 571 -1.38 -46.47 27.82
CA GLU A 571 -2.31 -47.32 28.56
C GLU A 571 -2.33 -48.78 28.01
N ILE A 572 -1.60 -49.03 26.92
CA ILE A 572 -1.29 -50.36 26.38
C ILE A 572 0.19 -50.69 26.63
#